data_eea6f17839d1ffa426cdd983fd9157e4
#
_entry.id   eea6f17839d1ffa426cdd983fd9157e4
#
_cell.length_a   1.000
_cell.length_b   1.000
_cell.length_c   1.000
_cell.angle_alpha   90.00
_cell.angle_beta   90.00
_cell.angle_gamma   90.00
#
_symmetry.space_group_name_H-M   'P 1'
#
loop_
_entity.id
_entity.type
_entity.pdbx_description
1 polymer ?
#
loop_
_entity_poly.entity_id
_entity_poly.type
_entity_poly.pdbx_seq_one_letter_code
_entity_poly.pdbx_strand_id
1 'polypeptide(L)'
;MNVFLVIEAIWPLWLIGLLCGGLLTLFAAGLASIPNVKTRRIVILGSTLSGKTTLWNQLRDRNVGYDYVASQQAKVESFLVRVGDCAVKVLATKDIGGGDLYVKYYEELINENGTFIYFLIDLTRLQETKQEVRSRLQLISKCMKDKK
;
A
#
# COMPACT_ATOMS: atom_id res chain seq x y z
N MET A 1 -25.59 -36.42 53.34
CA MET A 1 -24.98 -35.37 52.52
C MET A 1 -25.38 -35.66 51.10
N ASN A 2 -26.30 -34.85 50.52
CA ASN A 2 -26.95 -35.17 49.28
C ASN A 2 -25.98 -34.99 48.09
N VAL A 3 -25.62 -36.10 47.45
CA VAL A 3 -24.80 -36.16 46.23
C VAL A 3 -25.42 -35.34 45.10
N PHE A 4 -26.74 -35.24 45.09
CA PHE A 4 -27.51 -34.44 44.10
C PHE A 4 -27.17 -32.92 44.16
N LEU A 5 -26.94 -32.38 45.36
CA LEU A 5 -26.59 -30.94 45.49
C LEU A 5 -25.19 -30.61 44.92
N VAL A 6 -24.27 -31.57 44.91
CA VAL A 6 -22.92 -31.39 44.36
C VAL A 6 -22.96 -31.39 42.82
N ILE A 7 -23.85 -32.20 42.24
CA ILE A 7 -24.01 -32.27 40.78
C ILE A 7 -24.62 -30.96 40.22
N GLU A 8 -25.61 -30.40 40.89
CA GLU A 8 -26.18 -29.12 40.48
C GLU A 8 -25.24 -27.94 40.61
N ALA A 9 -24.29 -27.96 41.52
CA ALA A 9 -23.28 -26.89 41.66
C ALA A 9 -22.14 -26.96 40.62
N ILE A 10 -21.88 -28.17 40.08
CA ILE A 10 -20.81 -28.38 39.09
C ILE A 10 -21.29 -28.11 37.66
N TRP A 11 -22.58 -28.30 37.38
CA TRP A 11 -23.19 -28.09 36.08
C TRP A 11 -22.93 -26.71 35.47
N PRO A 12 -23.10 -25.58 36.20
CA PRO A 12 -22.82 -24.25 35.64
C PRO A 12 -21.31 -24.02 35.36
N LEU A 13 -20.40 -24.63 36.10
CA LEU A 13 -18.97 -24.52 35.86
C LEU A 13 -18.54 -25.21 34.56
N TRP A 14 -19.15 -26.31 34.20
CA TRP A 14 -18.93 -27.01 32.94
C TRP A 14 -19.42 -26.18 31.74
N LEU A 15 -20.56 -25.53 31.86
CA LEU A 15 -21.12 -24.63 30.86
C LEU A 15 -20.24 -23.42 30.64
N ILE A 16 -19.70 -22.82 31.70
CA ILE A 16 -18.75 -21.70 31.63
C ILE A 16 -17.46 -22.13 30.91
N GLY A 17 -16.91 -23.31 31.26
CA GLY A 17 -15.74 -23.87 30.60
C GLY A 17 -15.93 -24.08 29.09
N LEU A 18 -17.10 -24.57 28.68
CA LEU A 18 -17.46 -24.84 27.30
C LEU A 18 -17.66 -23.54 26.51
N LEU A 19 -18.29 -22.53 27.10
CA LEU A 19 -18.45 -21.21 26.54
C LEU A 19 -17.11 -20.48 26.38
N CYS A 20 -16.27 -20.48 27.40
CA CYS A 20 -14.95 -19.84 27.35
C CYS A 20 -14.02 -20.55 26.36
N GLY A 21 -14.02 -21.88 26.34
CA GLY A 21 -13.25 -22.66 25.36
C GLY A 21 -13.71 -22.45 23.93
N GLY A 22 -15.02 -22.42 23.68
CA GLY A 22 -15.60 -22.13 22.38
C GLY A 22 -15.29 -20.72 21.87
N LEU A 23 -15.37 -19.72 22.77
CA LEU A 23 -15.02 -18.33 22.43
C LEU A 23 -13.54 -18.19 22.11
N LEU A 24 -12.64 -18.81 22.89
CA LEU A 24 -11.20 -18.82 22.65
C LEU A 24 -10.83 -19.47 21.31
N THR A 25 -11.49 -20.57 20.95
CA THR A 25 -11.23 -21.24 19.67
C THR A 25 -11.73 -20.41 18.49
N LEU A 26 -12.87 -19.73 18.59
CA LEU A 26 -13.39 -18.80 17.59
C LEU A 26 -12.48 -17.58 17.44
N PHE A 27 -11.95 -17.05 18.54
CA PHE A 27 -10.98 -15.96 18.52
C PHE A 27 -9.66 -16.38 17.87
N ALA A 28 -9.14 -17.55 18.22
CA ALA A 28 -7.93 -18.11 17.61
C ALA A 28 -8.11 -18.39 16.11
N ALA A 29 -9.25 -18.93 15.68
CA ALA A 29 -9.59 -19.13 14.28
C ALA A 29 -9.74 -17.80 13.53
N GLY A 30 -10.34 -16.79 14.15
CA GLY A 30 -10.43 -15.42 13.61
C GLY A 30 -9.06 -14.77 13.44
N LEU A 31 -8.15 -14.94 14.38
CA LEU A 31 -6.78 -14.44 14.29
C LEU A 31 -5.94 -15.19 13.24
N ALA A 32 -6.15 -16.47 13.05
CA ALA A 32 -5.50 -17.28 12.01
C ALA A 32 -5.95 -16.88 10.59
N SER A 33 -7.10 -16.24 10.46
CA SER A 33 -7.65 -15.75 9.20
C SER A 33 -7.19 -14.33 8.83
N ILE A 34 -6.28 -13.72 9.62
CA ILE A 34 -5.72 -12.42 9.25
C ILE A 34 -4.89 -12.63 7.97
N PRO A 35 -5.31 -12.09 6.83
CA PRO A 35 -4.56 -12.25 5.59
C PRO A 35 -3.14 -11.72 5.80
N ASN A 36 -2.15 -12.45 5.31
CA ASN A 36 -0.75 -12.08 5.41
C ASN A 36 -0.52 -10.76 4.65
N VAL A 37 -0.70 -9.64 5.33
CA VAL A 37 -0.62 -8.30 4.74
C VAL A 37 0.84 -7.98 4.46
N LYS A 38 1.23 -8.11 3.20
CA LYS A 38 2.56 -7.69 2.76
C LYS A 38 2.64 -6.17 2.76
N THR A 39 3.64 -5.62 3.43
CA THR A 39 3.90 -4.18 3.43
C THR A 39 4.88 -3.85 2.32
N ARG A 40 4.56 -2.85 1.49
CA ARG A 40 5.39 -2.40 0.37
C ARG A 40 5.42 -0.87 0.31
N ARG A 41 6.56 -0.33 -0.08
CA ARG A 41 6.70 1.07 -0.45
C ARG A 41 6.67 1.16 -1.97
N ILE A 42 5.81 2.01 -2.50
CA ILE A 42 5.64 2.22 -3.93
C ILE A 42 5.92 3.69 -4.22
N VAL A 43 6.67 3.96 -5.27
CA VAL A 43 6.91 5.30 -5.80
C VAL A 43 6.54 5.30 -7.28
N ILE A 44 5.70 6.24 -7.69
CA ILE A 44 5.27 6.40 -9.07
C ILE A 44 5.91 7.68 -9.63
N LEU A 45 6.79 7.50 -10.59
CA LEU A 45 7.52 8.55 -11.29
C LEU A 45 7.07 8.62 -12.74
N GLY A 46 7.47 9.64 -13.47
CA GLY A 46 7.18 9.77 -14.89
C GLY A 46 7.11 11.24 -15.34
N SER A 47 7.00 11.46 -16.64
CA SER A 47 6.88 12.79 -17.27
C SER A 47 5.59 13.51 -16.86
N THR A 48 5.49 14.78 -17.20
CA THR A 48 4.26 15.56 -17.04
C THR A 48 3.14 14.91 -17.83
N LEU A 49 1.93 14.90 -17.28
CA LEU A 49 0.72 14.29 -17.88
C LEU A 49 0.77 12.76 -18.09
N SER A 50 1.73 12.04 -17.54
CA SER A 50 1.82 10.58 -17.69
C SER A 50 0.82 9.76 -16.86
N GLY A 51 -0.14 10.39 -16.19
CA GLY A 51 -1.20 9.69 -15.45
C GLY A 51 -0.84 9.26 -14.01
N LYS A 52 0.26 9.76 -13.43
CA LYS A 52 0.68 9.40 -12.06
C LYS A 52 -0.41 9.58 -11.00
N THR A 53 -0.98 10.78 -10.95
CA THR A 53 -2.04 11.12 -9.99
C THR A 53 -3.29 10.29 -10.23
N THR A 54 -3.62 10.03 -11.48
CA THR A 54 -4.73 9.14 -11.87
C THR A 54 -4.51 7.73 -11.32
N LEU A 55 -3.31 7.17 -11.50
CA LEU A 55 -2.96 5.85 -10.96
C LEU A 55 -3.00 5.84 -9.43
N TRP A 56 -2.48 6.88 -8.76
CA TRP A 56 -2.58 7.00 -7.31
C TRP A 56 -4.03 7.04 -6.81
N ASN A 57 -4.91 7.75 -7.50
CA ASN A 57 -6.32 7.83 -7.14
C ASN A 57 -7.03 6.50 -7.35
N GLN A 58 -6.76 5.81 -8.46
CA GLN A 58 -7.30 4.48 -8.72
C GLN A 58 -6.85 3.44 -7.67
N LEU A 59 -5.57 3.44 -7.31
CA LEU A 59 -5.06 2.54 -6.28
C LEU A 59 -5.69 2.77 -4.89
N ARG A 60 -6.15 3.99 -4.63
CA ARG A 60 -6.82 4.38 -3.38
C ARG A 60 -8.35 4.29 -3.46
N ASP A 61 -8.88 3.76 -4.55
CA ASP A 61 -10.32 3.67 -4.82
C ASP A 61 -11.04 5.04 -4.73
N ARG A 62 -10.34 6.10 -5.17
CA ARG A 62 -10.88 7.46 -5.21
C ARG A 62 -11.36 7.77 -6.63
N ASN A 63 -12.47 8.50 -6.72
CA ASN A 63 -12.95 8.99 -8.00
C ASN A 63 -11.90 9.84 -8.69
N VAL A 64 -11.62 9.52 -9.93
CA VAL A 64 -10.71 10.27 -10.79
C VAL A 64 -11.51 11.38 -11.45
N GLY A 65 -11.30 12.62 -11.02
CA GLY A 65 -11.81 13.77 -11.76
C GLY A 65 -11.10 13.89 -13.12
N TYR A 66 -11.83 14.25 -14.15
CA TYR A 66 -11.25 14.47 -15.49
C TYR A 66 -10.56 15.84 -15.62
N ASP A 67 -10.75 16.72 -14.65
CA ASP A 67 -10.12 18.04 -14.67
C ASP A 67 -8.63 17.91 -14.34
N TYR A 68 -7.81 18.34 -15.29
CA TYR A 68 -6.37 18.39 -15.10
C TYR A 68 -6.00 19.50 -14.10
N VAL A 69 -5.58 19.10 -12.94
CA VAL A 69 -4.91 19.97 -11.97
C VAL A 69 -3.43 19.58 -11.96
N ALA A 70 -2.56 20.53 -12.32
CA ALA A 70 -1.12 20.29 -12.25
C ALA A 70 -0.75 19.81 -10.85
N SER A 71 -0.33 18.54 -10.73
CA SER A 71 0.04 17.96 -9.45
C SER A 71 1.24 18.69 -8.88
N GLN A 72 0.99 19.46 -7.83
CA GLN A 72 2.05 19.87 -6.91
C GLN A 72 2.42 18.67 -6.05
N GLN A 73 3.49 18.78 -5.28
CA GLN A 73 3.85 17.72 -4.36
C GLN A 73 2.71 17.46 -3.36
N ALA A 74 2.09 16.28 -3.44
CA ALA A 74 1.02 15.86 -2.53
C ALA A 74 1.48 14.67 -1.68
N LYS A 75 1.15 14.70 -0.38
CA LYS A 75 1.38 13.57 0.51
C LYS A 75 0.38 12.46 0.21
N VAL A 76 0.87 11.25 0.02
CA VAL A 76 0.06 10.04 -0.09
C VAL A 76 0.15 9.29 1.23
N GLU A 77 -0.95 9.22 1.96
CA GLU A 77 -1.03 8.45 3.20
C GLU A 77 -0.98 6.95 2.93
N SER A 78 -0.64 6.15 3.95
CA SER A 78 -0.65 4.70 3.81
C SER A 78 -2.08 4.18 3.60
N PHE A 79 -2.23 3.18 2.73
CA PHE A 79 -3.52 2.57 2.41
C PHE A 79 -3.36 1.08 2.10
N LEU A 80 -4.49 0.37 2.03
CA LEU A 80 -4.53 -1.04 1.69
C LEU A 80 -5.04 -1.20 0.26
N VAL A 81 -4.32 -1.99 -0.53
CA VAL A 81 -4.76 -2.45 -1.85
C VAL A 81 -5.10 -3.93 -1.75
N ARG A 82 -6.27 -4.32 -2.23
CA ARG A 82 -6.67 -5.72 -2.34
C ARG A 82 -6.58 -6.15 -3.80
N VAL A 83 -5.86 -7.24 -4.03
CA VAL A 83 -5.75 -7.86 -5.35
C VAL A 83 -6.08 -9.35 -5.18
N GLY A 84 -7.30 -9.73 -5.53
CA GLY A 84 -7.84 -11.06 -5.21
C GLY A 84 -7.82 -11.31 -3.70
N ASP A 85 -7.24 -12.44 -3.29
CA ASP A 85 -7.14 -12.84 -1.88
C ASP A 85 -5.95 -12.20 -1.13
N CYS A 86 -5.14 -11.43 -1.83
CA CYS A 86 -3.97 -10.78 -1.24
C CYS A 86 -4.27 -9.34 -0.84
N ALA A 87 -3.85 -8.96 0.37
CA ALA A 87 -3.85 -7.58 0.82
C ALA A 87 -2.42 -7.04 0.90
N VAL A 88 -2.19 -5.87 0.29
CA VAL A 88 -0.90 -5.19 0.31
C VAL A 88 -1.08 -3.83 0.98
N LYS A 89 -0.36 -3.60 2.08
CA LYS A 89 -0.28 -2.29 2.72
C LYS A 89 0.77 -1.46 1.99
N VAL A 90 0.32 -0.41 1.31
CA VAL A 90 1.21 0.59 0.71
C VAL A 90 1.57 1.61 1.77
N LEU A 91 2.88 1.82 1.99
CA LEU A 91 3.38 2.81 2.94
C LEU A 91 3.19 4.23 2.40
N ALA A 92 3.11 5.19 3.33
CA ALA A 92 3.03 6.60 2.99
C ALA A 92 4.21 7.03 2.11
N THR A 93 3.92 7.86 1.11
CA THR A 93 4.89 8.37 0.12
C THR A 93 4.46 9.76 -0.35
N LYS A 94 5.04 10.23 -1.45
CA LYS A 94 4.70 11.51 -2.07
C LYS A 94 4.28 11.28 -3.53
N ASP A 95 3.15 11.88 -3.92
CA ASP A 95 2.82 12.06 -5.34
C ASP A 95 3.52 13.33 -5.80
N ILE A 96 4.47 13.21 -6.71
CA ILE A 96 5.27 14.32 -7.19
C ILE A 96 4.91 14.64 -8.64
N GLY A 97 4.82 15.93 -8.91
CA GLY A 97 4.57 16.43 -10.27
C GLY A 97 5.61 15.93 -11.27
N GLY A 98 5.22 15.90 -12.54
CA GLY A 98 6.11 15.46 -13.61
C GLY A 98 7.10 16.51 -14.10
N GLY A 99 7.05 17.76 -13.62
CA GLY A 99 7.94 18.83 -14.07
C GLY A 99 9.37 18.69 -13.54
N ASP A 100 10.32 19.40 -14.19
CA ASP A 100 11.74 19.34 -13.84
C ASP A 100 12.06 19.78 -12.41
N LEU A 101 11.25 20.66 -11.84
CA LEU A 101 11.37 21.12 -10.46
C LEU A 101 11.29 19.99 -9.44
N TYR A 102 10.65 18.88 -9.80
CA TYR A 102 10.41 17.75 -8.90
C TYR A 102 11.47 16.64 -9.03
N VAL A 103 12.32 16.70 -10.03
CA VAL A 103 13.37 15.69 -10.27
C VAL A 103 14.35 15.60 -9.10
N LYS A 104 14.58 16.69 -8.38
CA LYS A 104 15.41 16.71 -7.17
C LYS A 104 14.92 15.79 -6.05
N TYR A 105 13.64 15.45 -6.02
CA TYR A 105 13.08 14.54 -5.02
C TYR A 105 13.22 13.07 -5.39
N TYR A 106 13.67 12.75 -6.60
CA TYR A 106 13.82 11.36 -7.06
C TYR A 106 14.80 10.60 -6.21
N GLU A 107 15.95 11.21 -5.89
CA GLU A 107 16.98 10.60 -5.06
C GLU A 107 16.47 10.25 -3.67
N GLU A 108 15.78 11.18 -2.99
CA GLU A 108 15.17 10.95 -1.68
C GLU A 108 14.22 9.74 -1.72
N LEU A 109 13.30 9.71 -2.69
CA LEU A 109 12.28 8.66 -2.79
C LEU A 109 12.87 7.29 -3.19
N ILE A 110 13.89 7.27 -4.05
CA ILE A 110 14.54 6.04 -4.52
C ILE A 110 15.41 5.44 -3.41
N ASN A 111 16.05 6.27 -2.59
CA ASN A 111 16.98 5.80 -1.55
C ASN A 111 16.28 5.21 -0.33
N GLU A 112 14.98 5.36 -0.18
CA GLU A 112 14.23 4.68 0.85
C GLU A 112 14.25 3.15 0.66
N ASN A 113 14.51 2.40 1.73
CA ASN A 113 14.66 0.96 1.65
C ASN A 113 13.36 0.24 1.27
N GLY A 114 13.47 -0.81 0.43
CA GLY A 114 12.34 -1.63 0.02
C GLY A 114 11.36 -0.94 -0.91
N THR A 115 11.78 0.12 -1.61
CA THR A 115 10.95 0.87 -2.54
C THR A 115 10.83 0.18 -3.89
N PHE A 116 9.61 0.00 -4.37
CA PHE A 116 9.31 -0.38 -5.75
C PHE A 116 9.04 0.88 -6.56
N ILE A 117 9.76 1.04 -7.66
CA ILE A 117 9.68 2.22 -8.52
C ILE A 117 8.92 1.85 -9.78
N TYR A 118 7.85 2.57 -10.05
CA TYR A 118 7.10 2.52 -11.30
C TYR A 118 7.33 3.82 -12.06
N PHE A 119 7.84 3.72 -13.28
CA PHE A 119 8.03 4.87 -14.14
C PHE A 119 6.98 4.85 -15.26
N LEU A 120 6.08 5.82 -15.24
CA LEU A 120 5.00 5.93 -16.22
C LEU A 120 5.44 6.73 -17.43
N ILE A 121 5.18 6.18 -18.61
CA ILE A 121 5.46 6.82 -19.91
C ILE A 121 4.15 6.94 -20.67
N ASP A 122 3.81 8.14 -21.09
CA ASP A 122 2.72 8.37 -22.03
C ASP A 122 3.22 8.09 -23.44
N LEU A 123 2.78 6.97 -24.01
CA LEU A 123 3.19 6.54 -25.35
C LEU A 123 2.64 7.44 -26.45
N THR A 124 1.51 8.11 -26.23
CA THR A 124 0.91 9.02 -27.20
C THR A 124 1.76 10.28 -27.42
N ARG A 125 2.51 10.68 -26.37
CA ARG A 125 3.37 11.86 -26.37
C ARG A 125 4.86 11.52 -26.34
N LEU A 126 5.21 10.27 -26.59
CA LEU A 126 6.60 9.81 -26.45
C LEU A 126 7.57 10.57 -27.38
N GLN A 127 7.13 10.94 -28.58
CA GLN A 127 7.96 11.70 -29.51
C GLN A 127 8.37 13.06 -28.94
N GLU A 128 7.45 13.74 -28.27
CA GLU A 128 7.66 15.06 -27.67
C GLU A 128 8.50 14.96 -26.38
N THR A 129 8.25 13.92 -25.57
CA THR A 129 8.83 13.75 -24.24
C THR A 129 10.06 12.85 -24.19
N LYS A 130 10.54 12.38 -25.34
CA LYS A 130 11.63 11.38 -25.42
C LYS A 130 12.90 11.78 -24.66
N GLN A 131 13.33 13.01 -24.79
CA GLN A 131 14.54 13.50 -24.11
C GLN A 131 14.32 13.58 -22.59
N GLU A 132 13.14 14.08 -22.17
CA GLU A 132 12.75 14.14 -20.77
C GLU A 132 12.72 12.73 -20.14
N VAL A 133 12.04 11.78 -20.78
CA VAL A 133 11.95 10.39 -20.34
C VAL A 133 13.36 9.79 -20.22
N ARG A 134 14.21 9.98 -21.23
CA ARG A 134 15.58 9.46 -21.24
C ARG A 134 16.43 10.01 -20.09
N SER A 135 16.43 11.32 -19.89
CA SER A 135 17.21 11.97 -18.82
C SER A 135 16.77 11.49 -17.42
N ARG A 136 15.47 11.31 -17.22
CA ARG A 136 14.94 10.84 -15.93
C ARG A 136 15.24 9.37 -15.67
N LEU A 137 15.16 8.52 -16.70
CA LEU A 137 15.55 7.12 -16.56
C LEU A 137 17.07 6.98 -16.28
N GLN A 138 17.89 7.82 -16.88
CA GLN A 138 19.32 7.86 -16.58
C GLN A 138 19.58 8.26 -15.13
N LEU A 139 18.89 9.28 -14.62
CA LEU A 139 18.99 9.69 -13.22
C LEU A 139 18.57 8.58 -12.26
N ILE A 140 17.42 7.95 -12.51
CA ILE A 140 16.95 6.81 -11.71
C ILE A 140 18.00 5.69 -11.70
N SER A 141 18.52 5.34 -12.87
CA SER A 141 19.56 4.32 -13.00
C SER A 141 20.83 4.68 -12.21
N LYS A 142 21.24 5.94 -12.19
CA LYS A 142 22.36 6.42 -11.38
C LYS A 142 22.06 6.25 -9.89
N CYS A 143 20.95 6.78 -9.40
CA CYS A 143 20.55 6.65 -7.99
C CYS A 143 20.47 5.18 -7.53
N MET A 144 20.03 4.27 -8.40
CA MET A 144 19.98 2.84 -8.08
C MET A 144 21.34 2.17 -8.02
N LYS A 145 22.33 2.66 -8.79
CA LYS A 145 23.72 2.15 -8.74
C LYS A 145 24.45 2.62 -7.48
N ASP A 146 24.22 3.86 -7.07
CA ASP A 146 24.87 4.46 -5.90
C ASP A 146 24.33 3.84 -4.58
N LYS A 147 23.23 3.09 -4.64
CA LYS A 147 22.61 2.40 -3.50
C LYS A 147 23.27 1.05 -3.14
N LYS A 148 24.21 0.57 -3.92
CA LYS A 148 24.98 -0.66 -3.63
C LYS A 148 26.13 -0.38 -2.69
#